data_dfb5060928548322a6e84cfb2319eab9
#
_entry.id   dfb5060928548322a6e84cfb2319eab9
#
_cell.length_a   1.000
_cell.length_b   1.000
_cell.length_c   1.000
_cell.angle_alpha   90.00
_cell.angle_beta   90.00
_cell.angle_gamma   90.00
#
_symmetry.space_group_name_H-M   'P 1'
#
loop_
_entity.id
_entity.type
_entity.pdbx_description
1 polymer ?
#
loop_
_entity_poly.entity_id
_entity_poly.type
_entity_poly.pdbx_seq_one_letter_code
_entity_poly.pdbx_strand_id
1 'polypeptide(L)'
;MAEDSVDVLIIGAGASGAAFAWSMAETRMRIVCLEQGGWMNPADYPSAGRDWEVRGFGDFSVSPNVRGRAADYPVNDSESPITAAMFNAVGGSTILYAAHFPRFHPSD
;
A
#
# COMPACT_ATOMS: atom_id res chain seq x y z
N MET A 1 -12.52 -24.56 21.95
CA MET A 1 -12.63 -24.35 20.50
C MET A 1 -12.19 -22.94 20.22
N ALA A 2 -11.32 -22.74 19.25
CA ALA A 2 -10.60 -21.49 19.07
C ALA A 2 -11.56 -20.33 18.80
N GLU A 3 -11.70 -19.44 19.77
CA GLU A 3 -12.38 -18.14 19.61
C GLU A 3 -11.66 -17.22 18.60
N ASP A 4 -10.47 -17.63 18.16
CA ASP A 4 -9.58 -16.87 17.29
C ASP A 4 -9.60 -17.33 15.81
N SER A 5 -10.56 -18.15 15.42
CA SER A 5 -10.70 -18.54 14.01
C SER A 5 -11.29 -17.41 13.19
N VAL A 6 -10.77 -17.17 12.00
CA VAL A 6 -11.29 -16.22 11.02
C VAL A 6 -11.68 -16.97 9.76
N ASP A 7 -12.70 -16.48 9.06
CA ASP A 7 -13.16 -17.09 7.82
C ASP A 7 -12.31 -16.65 6.64
N VAL A 8 -11.80 -15.41 6.69
CA VAL A 8 -10.99 -14.80 5.63
C VAL A 8 -9.82 -14.05 6.23
N LEU A 9 -8.63 -14.33 5.73
CA LEU A 9 -7.42 -13.59 6.02
C LEU A 9 -6.96 -12.85 4.77
N ILE A 10 -6.90 -11.53 4.86
CA ILE A 10 -6.39 -10.65 3.80
C ILE A 10 -4.97 -10.24 4.16
N ILE A 11 -4.04 -10.42 3.24
CA ILE A 11 -2.66 -9.98 3.40
C ILE A 11 -2.44 -8.72 2.57
N GLY A 12 -2.28 -7.60 3.24
CA GLY A 12 -2.08 -6.28 2.67
C GLY A 12 -3.37 -5.46 2.52
N ALA A 13 -3.35 -4.24 3.03
CA ALA A 13 -4.44 -3.26 2.95
C ALA A 13 -4.23 -2.22 1.82
N GLY A 14 -3.62 -2.64 0.71
CA GLY A 14 -3.56 -1.87 -0.52
C GLY A 14 -4.90 -1.86 -1.26
N ALA A 15 -4.93 -1.31 -2.47
CA ALA A 15 -6.16 -1.18 -3.27
C ALA A 15 -6.91 -2.51 -3.44
N SER A 16 -6.18 -3.59 -3.75
CA SER A 16 -6.80 -4.92 -3.95
C SER A 16 -7.38 -5.49 -2.67
N GLY A 17 -6.64 -5.43 -1.56
CA GLY A 17 -7.12 -5.92 -0.27
C GLY A 17 -8.33 -5.13 0.22
N ALA A 18 -8.31 -3.81 0.03
CA ALA A 18 -9.44 -2.95 0.38
C ALA A 18 -10.68 -3.24 -0.47
N ALA A 19 -10.52 -3.42 -1.79
CA ALA A 19 -11.62 -3.78 -2.69
C ALA A 19 -12.21 -5.14 -2.35
N PHE A 20 -11.36 -6.11 -2.00
CA PHE A 20 -11.80 -7.43 -1.58
C PHE A 20 -12.58 -7.35 -0.26
N ALA A 21 -12.03 -6.65 0.75
CA ALA A 21 -12.71 -6.45 2.02
C ALA A 21 -14.08 -5.76 1.83
N TRP A 22 -14.12 -4.74 0.98
CA TRP A 22 -15.37 -4.06 0.62
C TRP A 22 -16.40 -5.00 0.01
N SER A 23 -16.00 -5.87 -0.94
CA SER A 23 -16.92 -6.80 -1.60
C SER A 23 -17.55 -7.80 -0.63
N MET A 24 -16.91 -8.03 0.51
CA MET A 24 -17.37 -8.97 1.54
C MET A 24 -18.01 -8.29 2.76
N ALA A 25 -18.11 -6.97 2.76
CA ALA A 25 -18.55 -6.19 3.92
C ALA A 25 -19.97 -6.54 4.41
N GLU A 26 -20.84 -6.99 3.51
CA GLU A 26 -22.21 -7.41 3.83
C GLU A 26 -22.33 -8.88 4.24
N THR A 27 -21.24 -9.63 4.20
CA THR A 27 -21.23 -11.02 4.65
C THR A 27 -21.17 -11.09 6.18
N ARG A 28 -21.48 -12.27 6.74
CA ARG A 28 -21.31 -12.54 8.17
C ARG A 28 -19.94 -13.13 8.49
N MET A 29 -19.02 -13.13 7.54
CA MET A 29 -17.68 -13.69 7.71
C MET A 29 -16.84 -12.83 8.64
N ARG A 30 -16.06 -13.48 9.47
CA ARG A 30 -15.02 -12.85 10.28
C ARG A 30 -13.80 -12.60 9.39
N ILE A 31 -13.53 -11.35 9.08
CA ILE A 31 -12.44 -10.97 8.18
C ILE A 31 -11.37 -10.27 8.99
N VAL A 32 -10.12 -10.71 8.82
CA VAL A 32 -8.94 -10.06 9.36
C VAL A 32 -8.06 -9.61 8.21
N CYS A 33 -7.59 -8.38 8.26
CA CYS A 33 -6.63 -7.84 7.32
C CYS A 33 -5.32 -7.56 8.05
N LEU A 34 -4.23 -8.13 7.57
CA LEU A 34 -2.88 -7.87 8.04
C LEU A 34 -2.21 -6.89 7.10
N GLU A 35 -1.73 -5.79 7.66
CA GLU A 35 -0.98 -4.76 6.93
C GLU A 35 0.37 -4.53 7.62
N GLN A 36 1.41 -4.45 6.83
CA GLN A 36 2.78 -4.25 7.32
C GLN A 36 3.04 -2.79 7.69
N GLY A 37 2.46 -1.85 6.94
CA GLY A 37 2.61 -0.42 7.17
C GLY A 37 1.59 0.14 8.16
N GLY A 38 1.88 1.34 8.67
CA GLY A 38 0.98 2.08 9.56
C GLY A 38 0.00 2.96 8.80
N TRP A 39 -0.84 3.64 9.57
CA TRP A 39 -1.66 4.74 9.06
C TRP A 39 -0.79 5.95 8.70
N MET A 40 -1.07 6.56 7.58
CA MET A 40 -0.45 7.83 7.19
C MET A 40 -1.20 9.00 7.81
N ASN A 41 -0.43 9.92 8.39
CA ASN A 41 -0.99 11.20 8.82
C ASN A 41 -1.13 12.11 7.57
N PRO A 42 -2.31 12.67 7.30
CA PRO A 42 -2.49 13.59 6.16
C PRO A 42 -1.54 14.79 6.15
N ALA A 43 -1.08 15.23 7.32
CA ALA A 43 -0.11 16.33 7.44
C ALA A 43 1.30 15.97 6.95
N ASP A 44 1.62 14.67 6.87
CA ASP A 44 2.92 14.19 6.43
C ASP A 44 3.02 14.05 4.90
N TYR A 45 1.89 14.19 4.18
CA TYR A 45 1.91 14.15 2.72
C TYR A 45 2.68 15.34 2.14
N PRO A 46 3.51 15.12 1.11
CA PRO A 46 4.29 16.18 0.47
C PRO A 46 3.43 17.35 0.01
N SER A 47 2.25 17.07 -0.53
CA SER A 47 1.28 18.06 -1.00
C SER A 47 0.69 18.93 0.10
N ALA A 48 0.86 18.58 1.37
CA ALA A 48 0.43 19.39 2.51
C ALA A 48 1.39 20.58 2.78
N GLY A 49 2.59 20.56 2.22
CA GLY A 49 3.63 21.57 2.39
C GLY A 49 3.88 22.44 1.17
N ARG A 50 4.65 23.51 1.37
CA ARG A 50 5.21 24.29 0.26
C ARG A 50 6.34 23.52 -0.39
N ASP A 51 6.56 23.74 -1.68
CA ASP A 51 7.65 23.15 -2.48
C ASP A 51 7.67 21.61 -2.40
N TRP A 52 6.48 21.00 -2.33
CA TRP A 52 6.33 19.56 -2.23
C TRP A 52 6.98 18.81 -3.40
N GLU A 53 7.02 19.44 -4.59
CA GLU A 53 7.66 18.88 -5.78
C GLU A 53 9.15 18.64 -5.57
N VAL A 54 9.79 19.48 -4.76
CA VAL A 54 11.22 19.37 -4.46
C VAL A 54 11.47 18.44 -3.28
N ARG A 55 10.55 18.42 -2.31
CA ARG A 55 10.68 17.65 -1.07
C ARG A 55 10.24 16.19 -1.22
N GLY A 56 9.41 15.89 -2.22
CA GLY A 56 8.67 14.64 -2.32
C GLY A 56 9.49 13.39 -2.56
N PHE A 57 10.77 13.49 -2.88
CA PHE A 57 11.53 12.34 -3.36
C PHE A 57 12.26 11.52 -2.29
N GLY A 58 12.36 11.98 -1.07
CA GLY A 58 13.00 11.24 0.02
C GLY A 58 12.05 10.22 0.62
N ASP A 59 11.30 10.64 1.61
CA ASP A 59 10.38 9.78 2.39
C ASP A 59 9.22 9.21 1.58
N PHE A 60 8.91 9.81 0.44
CA PHE A 60 7.85 9.39 -0.48
C PHE A 60 8.38 8.83 -1.81
N SER A 61 9.64 8.43 -1.86
CA SER A 61 10.16 7.67 -3.00
C SER A 61 9.33 6.40 -3.21
N VAL A 62 9.11 6.03 -4.47
CA VAL A 62 8.47 4.75 -4.82
C VAL A 62 9.35 3.55 -4.46
N SER A 63 10.66 3.76 -4.34
CA SER A 63 11.61 2.72 -3.97
C SER A 63 11.72 2.59 -2.45
N PRO A 64 11.46 1.41 -1.87
CA PRO A 64 11.66 1.16 -0.44
C PRO A 64 13.12 1.32 -0.04
N ASN A 65 14.07 0.96 -0.91
CA ASN A 65 15.50 1.09 -0.65
C ASN A 65 15.95 2.56 -0.55
N VAL A 66 15.31 3.46 -1.30
CA VAL A 66 15.57 4.91 -1.24
C VAL A 66 14.97 5.52 0.02
N ARG A 67 13.74 5.12 0.39
CA ARG A 67 13.12 5.59 1.65
C ARG A 67 13.89 5.13 2.89
N GLY A 68 14.41 3.92 2.87
CA GLY A 68 15.22 3.38 3.96
C GLY A 68 14.52 3.28 5.32
N ARG A 69 13.20 3.22 5.36
CA ARG A 69 12.42 3.07 6.60
C ARG A 69 12.52 1.62 7.08
N ALA A 70 12.63 1.41 8.39
CA ALA A 70 12.65 0.08 8.98
C ALA A 70 11.44 -0.78 8.59
N ALA A 71 10.27 -0.16 8.40
CA ALA A 71 9.05 -0.83 7.98
C ALA A 71 9.05 -1.25 6.50
N ASP A 72 9.95 -0.71 5.68
CA ASP A 72 9.97 -0.99 4.24
C ASP A 72 10.70 -2.29 3.90
N TYR A 73 11.49 -2.85 4.78
CA TYR A 73 12.48 -3.91 4.55
C TYR A 73 13.45 -3.59 3.39
N PRO A 74 14.73 -3.86 3.52
CA PRO A 74 15.60 -3.80 2.36
C PRO A 74 15.13 -4.84 1.34
N VAL A 75 14.78 -4.38 0.15
CA VAL A 75 14.43 -5.24 -0.98
C VAL A 75 15.66 -5.40 -1.84
N ASN A 76 16.13 -6.63 -1.98
CA ASN A 76 17.23 -6.92 -2.89
C ASN A 76 16.69 -7.20 -4.29
N ASP A 77 16.79 -6.22 -5.15
CA ASP A 77 16.41 -6.30 -6.57
C ASP A 77 17.63 -6.26 -7.52
N SER A 78 18.84 -6.49 -6.99
CA SER A 78 20.09 -6.40 -7.76
C SER A 78 20.20 -7.38 -8.93
N GLU A 79 19.54 -8.52 -8.85
CA GLU A 79 19.49 -9.53 -9.91
C GLU A 79 18.19 -9.51 -10.72
N SER A 80 17.32 -8.55 -10.43
CA SER A 80 16.02 -8.40 -11.09
C SER A 80 16.12 -7.37 -12.22
N PRO A 81 15.51 -7.62 -13.40
CA PRO A 81 15.37 -6.60 -14.42
C PRO A 81 14.34 -5.52 -14.05
N ILE A 82 13.65 -5.69 -12.92
CA ILE A 82 12.58 -4.79 -12.43
C ILE A 82 12.97 -4.25 -11.08
N THR A 83 12.94 -2.93 -10.93
CA THR A 83 13.09 -2.27 -9.64
C THR A 83 11.77 -2.33 -8.87
N ALA A 84 11.82 -2.77 -7.61
CA ALA A 84 10.64 -2.83 -6.78
C ALA A 84 10.11 -1.42 -6.49
N ALA A 85 8.84 -1.19 -6.83
CA ALA A 85 8.12 0.02 -6.49
C ALA A 85 6.94 -0.34 -5.58
N MET A 86 6.99 0.12 -4.33
CA MET A 86 5.96 -0.18 -3.33
C MET A 86 5.96 0.87 -2.24
N PHE A 87 4.85 0.96 -1.51
CA PHE A 87 4.75 1.79 -0.32
C PHE A 87 4.03 1.01 0.80
N ASN A 88 4.67 0.91 1.95
CA ASN A 88 4.13 0.20 3.11
C ASN A 88 3.33 1.16 3.99
N ALA A 89 2.03 1.13 3.81
CA ALA A 89 1.05 1.87 4.60
C ALA A 89 -0.33 1.26 4.40
N VAL A 90 -1.26 1.56 5.28
CA VAL A 90 -2.68 1.34 4.99
C VAL A 90 -3.06 2.14 3.75
N GLY A 91 -3.50 1.45 2.70
CA GLY A 91 -3.69 2.00 1.36
C GLY A 91 -2.59 1.60 0.37
N GLY A 92 -1.42 1.14 0.86
CA GLY A 92 -0.33 0.66 0.02
C GLY A 92 0.18 1.72 -0.96
N SER A 93 0.57 1.29 -2.14
CA SER A 93 1.11 2.17 -3.19
C SER A 93 0.11 3.21 -3.73
N THR A 94 -1.17 3.13 -3.38
CA THR A 94 -2.14 4.19 -3.73
C THR A 94 -1.82 5.53 -3.06
N ILE A 95 -1.02 5.52 -2.01
CA ILE A 95 -0.51 6.73 -1.36
C ILE A 95 0.36 7.56 -2.31
N LEU A 96 1.06 6.91 -3.23
CA LEU A 96 2.04 7.52 -4.13
C LEU A 96 1.58 7.61 -5.59
N TYR A 97 0.41 7.06 -5.93
CA TYR A 97 0.03 7.01 -7.34
C TYR A 97 -0.24 8.43 -7.90
N ALA A 98 0.11 8.63 -9.16
CA ALA A 98 -0.02 9.91 -9.84
C ALA A 98 -1.41 10.15 -10.45
N ALA A 99 -2.46 9.70 -9.77
CA ALA A 99 -3.86 9.85 -10.17
C ALA A 99 -4.22 9.23 -11.55
N HIS A 100 -3.42 8.26 -12.01
CA HIS A 100 -3.76 7.48 -13.18
C HIS A 100 -4.81 6.44 -12.82
N PHE A 101 -6.01 6.59 -13.36
CA PHE A 101 -7.13 5.68 -13.12
C PHE A 101 -7.76 5.25 -14.45
N PRO A 102 -7.00 4.56 -15.32
CA PRO A 102 -7.50 4.12 -16.62
C PRO A 102 -8.53 3.02 -16.42
N ARG A 103 -9.56 3.07 -17.24
CA ARG A 103 -10.46 1.92 -17.37
C ARG A 103 -9.77 0.90 -18.26
N PHE A 104 -9.65 -0.33 -17.77
CA PHE A 104 -9.11 -1.42 -18.57
C PHE A 104 -9.94 -1.68 -19.83
N HIS A 105 -9.26 -2.09 -20.88
CA HIS A 105 -9.95 -2.53 -22.10
C HIS A 105 -10.59 -3.90 -21.83
N PRO A 106 -11.76 -4.22 -22.46
CA PRO A 106 -12.42 -5.51 -22.23
C PRO A 106 -11.59 -6.74 -22.57
N SER A 107 -10.47 -6.57 -23.30
CA SER A 107 -9.53 -7.64 -23.63
C SER A 107 -8.38 -7.79 -22.66
N ASP A 108 -8.23 -6.93 -21.66
CA ASP A 108 -7.17 -6.99 -20.64
C ASP A 108 -7.57 -7.92 -19.50
#